data_ee2a0443b69ced025be0d807a8dde281
#
_entry.id   ee2a0443b69ced025be0d807a8dde281
#
_cell.length_a   1.000
_cell.length_b   1.000
_cell.length_c   1.000
_cell.angle_alpha   90.00
_cell.angle_beta   90.00
_cell.angle_gamma   90.00
#
_symmetry.space_group_name_H-M   'P 1'
#
loop_
_entity.id
_entity.type
_entity.pdbx_description
1 polymer ?
#
loop_
_entity_poly.entity_id
_entity_poly.type
_entity_poly.pdbx_seq_one_letter_code
_entity_poly.pdbx_strand_id
1 'polypeptide(L)'
;MPASEIRSGGKHMKKRLFSILLTVCLVLSLAALPAFAAGEYDGKTVILHTNDVHGSITGYAKLAAVKADYEAKGAKVLLVDAGDFSQGSAYVSVSKGADAIEMMNAVGYDFVTLGNHEFDYGAAQAQSNLSKFTGKVLCANVFGTDGKLLYDASAIKDLGDVKVGFFGLETPEAQTKANPALIKGLSFLAGDKMKAAAQKEVDTLKSNGADVVIGIVHLGVDASSEPNTSYDLYKALTIVDFIIDGHSHSVMTSYGEEKLPIQSTGTAFANIGVIVIDNATKKIEKNELLDMKKYEGGSDAAVEAEANKIIARIDAEFGAVVAKSEVELNGDKAPGNRTEETNLGDLITDAMMWKIKSTVELTVPEENVVALTNGGGIRAWLHKGDLTKKDVNTVLPFGNSLAIVYVSGQQLLEALEASTQALPESLGGFPQVAGIKFTVYTKPTYDKADTEYPGSSYFGPKTIQRVRITEVNGKPFDKNAKYAVITNNFVAAGGDTYYAFASSTEQLDTGILLDEVLVEYITDKLGGVVGEEYAAPLGRITIDNENDPPKETPPTSDELSVFFWSIMALTALAGAAVCIKKKKVND
;
A
#
# COMPACT_ATOMS: atom_id res chain seq x y z
N MET A 1 -74.94 73.37 39.25
CA MET A 1 -74.94 72.31 38.27
C MET A 1 -73.51 71.82 38.18
N PRO A 2 -73.24 70.47 38.14
CA PRO A 2 -72.06 69.93 38.77
C PRO A 2 -70.92 69.66 37.77
N ALA A 3 -69.71 69.81 38.27
CA ALA A 3 -68.41 69.53 37.57
C ALA A 3 -67.98 68.07 37.80
N SER A 4 -68.58 67.07 37.04
CA SER A 4 -68.24 65.62 37.23
C SER A 4 -68.04 64.80 35.98
N GLU A 5 -67.96 65.36 34.73
CA GLU A 5 -67.88 64.53 33.52
C GLU A 5 -66.58 64.56 32.70
N ILE A 6 -65.55 65.31 33.12
CA ILE A 6 -64.30 65.43 32.31
C ILE A 6 -63.17 64.49 32.80
N ARG A 7 -63.32 63.63 33.81
CA ARG A 7 -62.26 62.78 34.35
C ARG A 7 -62.25 61.33 33.90
N SER A 8 -63.21 60.85 33.11
CA SER A 8 -63.28 59.41 32.69
C SER A 8 -62.60 59.10 31.36
N GLY A 9 -62.50 60.07 30.41
CA GLY A 9 -61.92 59.81 29.07
C GLY A 9 -60.39 59.62 29.05
N GLY A 10 -59.67 60.28 30.00
CA GLY A 10 -58.20 60.22 30.02
C GLY A 10 -57.58 58.86 30.47
N LYS A 11 -58.31 58.11 31.31
CA LYS A 11 -57.83 56.77 31.76
C LYS A 11 -57.96 55.67 30.72
N HIS A 12 -59.00 55.70 29.91
CA HIS A 12 -59.20 54.72 28.83
C HIS A 12 -58.26 54.95 27.66
N MET A 13 -57.96 56.22 27.36
CA MET A 13 -57.01 56.56 26.28
C MET A 13 -55.58 56.17 26.63
N LYS A 14 -55.15 56.38 27.90
CA LYS A 14 -53.80 55.93 28.36
C LYS A 14 -53.68 54.41 28.39
N LYS A 15 -54.74 53.66 28.76
CA LYS A 15 -54.72 52.19 28.69
C LYS A 15 -54.67 51.68 27.26
N ARG A 16 -55.39 52.29 26.30
CA ARG A 16 -55.33 51.95 24.91
C ARG A 16 -53.96 52.27 24.28
N LEU A 17 -53.34 53.41 24.55
CA LEU A 17 -52.01 53.77 24.14
C LEU A 17 -50.96 52.78 24.71
N PHE A 18 -51.08 52.43 26.01
CA PHE A 18 -50.15 51.44 26.61
C PHE A 18 -50.31 50.03 26.02
N SER A 19 -51.55 49.60 25.74
CA SER A 19 -51.77 48.29 25.02
C SER A 19 -51.20 48.32 23.61
N ILE A 20 -51.37 49.41 22.85
CA ILE A 20 -50.82 49.55 21.52
C ILE A 20 -49.29 49.58 21.57
N LEU A 21 -48.69 50.28 22.51
CA LEU A 21 -47.24 50.31 22.70
C LEU A 21 -46.70 48.94 23.12
N LEU A 22 -47.39 48.21 23.98
CA LEU A 22 -47.01 46.85 24.38
C LEU A 22 -47.10 45.84 23.19
N THR A 23 -48.15 45.98 22.36
CA THR A 23 -48.34 45.14 21.17
C THR A 23 -47.28 45.47 20.11
N VAL A 24 -46.94 46.73 19.91
CA VAL A 24 -45.85 47.14 18.98
C VAL A 24 -44.49 46.68 19.51
N CYS A 25 -44.21 46.76 20.82
CA CYS A 25 -42.98 46.20 21.40
C CYS A 25 -42.94 44.68 21.30
N LEU A 26 -44.08 43.97 21.45
CA LEU A 26 -44.15 42.51 21.26
C LEU A 26 -43.94 42.10 19.79
N VAL A 27 -44.51 42.85 18.86
CA VAL A 27 -44.32 42.62 17.40
C VAL A 27 -42.88 42.96 16.98
N LEU A 28 -42.29 44.02 17.54
CA LEU A 28 -40.88 44.36 17.30
C LEU A 28 -39.91 43.38 17.96
N SER A 29 -40.25 42.77 19.10
CA SER A 29 -39.43 41.72 19.71
C SER A 29 -39.55 40.38 19.01
N LEU A 30 -40.69 40.09 18.35
CA LEU A 30 -40.85 38.93 17.44
C LEU A 30 -40.19 39.14 16.08
N ALA A 31 -39.99 40.40 15.65
CA ALA A 31 -39.26 40.72 14.40
C ALA A 31 -37.73 40.78 14.57
N ALA A 32 -37.26 40.76 15.82
CA ALA A 32 -35.84 40.71 16.16
C ALA A 32 -35.36 39.27 16.51
N LEU A 33 -35.89 38.26 15.85
CA LEU A 33 -35.15 37.01 15.73
C LEU A 33 -33.89 37.35 14.92
N PRO A 34 -32.68 37.12 15.48
CA PRO A 34 -31.50 37.26 14.65
C PRO A 34 -31.73 36.37 13.43
N ALA A 35 -31.82 36.95 12.25
CA ALA A 35 -31.59 36.19 11.03
C ALA A 35 -30.17 35.63 11.18
N PHE A 36 -30.04 34.37 11.62
CA PHE A 36 -28.77 33.70 11.50
C PHE A 36 -28.39 33.84 10.03
N ALA A 37 -27.31 34.56 9.78
CA ALA A 37 -26.78 34.61 8.43
C ALA A 37 -26.58 33.15 7.99
N ALA A 38 -27.17 32.78 6.83
CA ALA A 38 -27.02 31.44 6.32
C ALA A 38 -25.52 31.11 6.26
N GLY A 39 -25.14 29.97 6.74
CA GLY A 39 -23.76 29.49 6.67
C GLY A 39 -23.34 29.36 5.22
N GLU A 40 -22.05 29.46 4.94
CA GLU A 40 -21.50 29.37 3.58
C GLU A 40 -21.92 28.08 2.87
N TYR A 41 -22.15 26.98 3.65
CA TYR A 41 -22.51 25.65 3.17
C TYR A 41 -23.93 25.21 3.56
N ASP A 42 -24.81 26.14 3.93
CA ASP A 42 -26.22 25.81 4.18
C ASP A 42 -26.86 25.23 2.93
N GLY A 43 -27.55 24.07 3.08
CA GLY A 43 -28.14 23.33 1.96
C GLY A 43 -27.12 22.58 1.09
N LYS A 44 -25.89 22.41 1.60
CA LYS A 44 -24.83 21.62 0.94
C LYS A 44 -24.50 20.39 1.75
N THR A 45 -24.09 19.35 1.04
CA THR A 45 -23.41 18.18 1.59
C THR A 45 -21.95 18.22 1.17
N VAL A 46 -21.06 18.12 2.12
CA VAL A 46 -19.61 18.07 1.90
C VAL A 46 -19.13 16.65 2.19
N ILE A 47 -18.48 16.02 1.20
CA ILE A 47 -17.79 14.76 1.39
C ILE A 47 -16.31 15.08 1.53
N LEU A 48 -15.77 14.80 2.72
CA LEU A 48 -14.34 14.79 2.97
C LEU A 48 -13.80 13.39 2.74
N HIS A 49 -12.68 13.27 2.06
CA HIS A 49 -12.11 11.96 1.83
C HIS A 49 -10.59 11.92 1.98
N THR A 50 -10.12 10.74 2.32
CA THR A 50 -8.71 10.37 2.45
C THR A 50 -8.45 9.06 1.72
N ASN A 51 -7.19 8.76 1.48
CA ASN A 51 -6.68 7.50 0.96
C ASN A 51 -5.21 7.35 1.34
N ASP A 52 -4.70 6.13 1.39
CA ASP A 52 -3.28 5.84 1.58
C ASP A 52 -2.68 6.57 2.81
N VAL A 53 -3.41 6.53 3.93
CA VAL A 53 -3.01 7.22 5.17
C VAL A 53 -1.73 6.64 5.75
N HIS A 54 -1.49 5.34 5.57
CA HIS A 54 -0.26 4.63 5.93
C HIS A 54 0.25 4.96 7.35
N GLY A 55 -0.68 4.95 8.32
CA GLY A 55 -0.34 5.12 9.73
C GLY A 55 0.14 6.52 10.13
N SER A 56 -0.18 7.54 9.36
CA SER A 56 0.09 8.95 9.69
C SER A 56 -0.82 9.43 10.81
N ILE A 57 -0.58 8.95 12.03
CA ILE A 57 -1.50 9.01 13.18
C ILE A 57 -1.90 10.44 13.58
N THR A 58 -1.00 11.42 13.44
CA THR A 58 -1.25 12.82 13.82
C THR A 58 -2.16 13.57 12.84
N GLY A 59 -2.33 13.06 11.62
CA GLY A 59 -3.16 13.68 10.59
C GLY A 59 -4.65 13.64 10.91
N TYR A 60 -5.10 12.64 11.67
CA TYR A 60 -6.50 12.48 12.06
C TYR A 60 -7.06 13.67 12.86
N ALA A 61 -6.26 14.26 13.75
CA ALA A 61 -6.69 15.42 14.55
C ALA A 61 -6.92 16.67 13.67
N LYS A 62 -6.11 16.88 12.63
CA LYS A 62 -6.32 17.95 11.66
C LYS A 62 -7.55 17.69 10.80
N LEU A 63 -7.77 16.46 10.36
CA LEU A 63 -8.96 16.07 9.60
C LEU A 63 -10.24 16.32 10.41
N ALA A 64 -10.24 16.00 11.71
CA ALA A 64 -11.36 16.27 12.59
C ALA A 64 -11.66 17.78 12.70
N ALA A 65 -10.62 18.62 12.75
CA ALA A 65 -10.78 20.08 12.73
C ALA A 65 -11.36 20.58 11.40
N VAL A 66 -10.91 20.06 10.26
CA VAL A 66 -11.49 20.37 8.93
C VAL A 66 -12.97 19.98 8.87
N LYS A 67 -13.34 18.81 9.38
CA LYS A 67 -14.74 18.37 9.46
C LYS A 67 -15.58 19.37 10.25
N ALA A 68 -15.11 19.73 11.44
CA ALA A 68 -15.78 20.69 12.31
C ALA A 68 -15.92 22.09 11.67
N ASP A 69 -14.93 22.55 10.90
CA ASP A 69 -14.99 23.82 10.16
C ASP A 69 -16.12 23.84 9.13
N TYR A 70 -16.29 22.77 8.36
CA TYR A 70 -17.38 22.67 7.38
C TYR A 70 -18.75 22.56 8.07
N GLU A 71 -18.86 21.77 9.15
CA GLU A 71 -20.07 21.65 9.95
C GLU A 71 -20.49 23.01 10.58
N ALA A 72 -19.51 23.77 11.11
CA ALA A 72 -19.74 25.09 11.65
C ALA A 72 -20.23 26.12 10.62
N LYS A 73 -19.89 25.90 9.33
CA LYS A 73 -20.34 26.71 8.19
C LYS A 73 -21.69 26.25 7.61
N GLY A 74 -22.36 25.26 8.24
CA GLY A 74 -23.70 24.79 7.86
C GLY A 74 -23.73 23.56 6.94
N ALA A 75 -22.58 22.95 6.62
CA ALA A 75 -22.53 21.74 5.80
C ALA A 75 -23.08 20.50 6.54
N LYS A 76 -23.71 19.59 5.79
CA LYS A 76 -23.84 18.18 6.19
C LYS A 76 -22.56 17.47 5.74
N VAL A 77 -21.76 16.99 6.69
CA VAL A 77 -20.45 16.39 6.34
C VAL A 77 -20.51 14.88 6.39
N LEU A 78 -19.98 14.23 5.34
CA LEU A 78 -19.66 12.80 5.28
C LEU A 78 -18.16 12.65 5.18
N LEU A 79 -17.62 11.62 5.85
CA LEU A 79 -16.21 11.32 5.83
C LEU A 79 -15.97 9.89 5.32
N VAL A 80 -15.13 9.74 4.28
CA VAL A 80 -14.88 8.45 3.65
C VAL A 80 -13.38 8.22 3.44
N ASP A 81 -12.96 6.94 3.35
CA ASP A 81 -11.56 6.58 3.08
C ASP A 81 -11.49 5.51 1.98
N ALA A 82 -10.53 5.68 1.07
CA ALA A 82 -10.32 4.80 -0.07
C ALA A 82 -9.20 3.76 0.15
N GLY A 83 -8.98 3.32 1.40
CA GLY A 83 -8.12 2.20 1.75
C GLY A 83 -6.67 2.56 2.04
N ASP A 84 -5.89 1.55 2.46
CA ASP A 84 -4.49 1.62 2.88
C ASP A 84 -4.28 2.49 4.13
N PHE A 85 -5.05 2.22 5.18
CA PHE A 85 -4.93 2.87 6.49
C PHE A 85 -4.24 2.00 7.56
N SER A 86 -4.19 0.66 7.38
CA SER A 86 -3.79 -0.29 8.43
C SER A 86 -2.28 -0.51 8.56
N GLN A 87 -1.46 -0.02 7.63
CA GLN A 87 -0.03 -0.26 7.54
C GLN A 87 0.73 1.04 7.26
N GLY A 88 1.99 1.14 7.67
CA GLY A 88 2.88 2.26 7.36
C GLY A 88 3.81 2.57 8.52
N SER A 89 3.50 3.52 9.37
CA SER A 89 4.34 3.85 10.53
C SER A 89 4.23 2.80 11.65
N ALA A 90 5.24 2.73 12.52
CA ALA A 90 5.23 1.88 13.71
C ALA A 90 3.98 2.08 14.59
N TYR A 91 3.39 3.27 14.56
CA TYR A 91 2.20 3.59 15.36
C TYR A 91 0.96 2.77 15.02
N VAL A 92 0.90 2.20 13.82
CA VAL A 92 -0.19 1.28 13.42
C VAL A 92 0.31 -0.12 13.13
N SER A 93 1.56 -0.28 12.66
CA SER A 93 2.14 -1.59 12.30
C SER A 93 2.27 -2.51 13.51
N VAL A 94 2.71 -1.99 14.65
CA VAL A 94 2.88 -2.75 15.90
C VAL A 94 1.55 -3.35 16.38
N SER A 95 0.44 -2.62 16.21
CA SER A 95 -0.91 -3.13 16.53
C SER A 95 -1.56 -3.89 15.38
N LYS A 96 -0.83 -4.13 14.28
CA LYS A 96 -1.34 -4.78 13.06
C LYS A 96 -2.61 -4.11 12.53
N GLY A 97 -2.61 -2.77 12.52
CA GLY A 97 -3.69 -1.93 12.02
C GLY A 97 -4.80 -1.60 13.01
N ALA A 98 -4.81 -2.14 14.23
CA ALA A 98 -5.89 -1.89 15.18
C ALA A 98 -5.97 -0.41 15.62
N ASP A 99 -4.83 0.26 15.81
CA ASP A 99 -4.77 1.67 16.19
C ASP A 99 -5.29 2.60 15.08
N ALA A 100 -5.16 2.22 13.80
CA ALA A 100 -5.77 2.98 12.72
C ALA A 100 -7.29 3.01 12.84
N ILE A 101 -7.92 1.85 13.13
CA ILE A 101 -9.37 1.76 13.33
C ILE A 101 -9.83 2.60 14.53
N GLU A 102 -9.04 2.63 15.63
CA GLU A 102 -9.33 3.48 16.80
C GLU A 102 -9.36 4.96 16.40
N MET A 103 -8.37 5.42 15.63
CA MET A 103 -8.32 6.82 15.17
C MET A 103 -9.44 7.13 14.16
N MET A 104 -9.76 6.23 13.25
CA MET A 104 -10.86 6.41 12.29
C MET A 104 -12.22 6.52 12.99
N ASN A 105 -12.43 5.70 14.03
CA ASN A 105 -13.61 5.80 14.88
C ASN A 105 -13.67 7.13 15.67
N ALA A 106 -12.52 7.60 16.16
CA ALA A 106 -12.45 8.87 16.90
C ALA A 106 -12.84 10.09 16.03
N VAL A 107 -12.49 10.10 14.74
CA VAL A 107 -12.87 11.14 13.78
C VAL A 107 -14.30 10.95 13.27
N GLY A 108 -14.79 9.70 13.27
CA GLY A 108 -16.14 9.34 12.82
C GLY A 108 -16.24 9.25 11.29
N TYR A 109 -15.47 8.34 10.68
CA TYR A 109 -15.65 7.97 9.28
C TYR A 109 -16.98 7.25 9.07
N ASP A 110 -17.69 7.60 8.00
CA ASP A 110 -18.97 6.99 7.61
C ASP A 110 -18.77 5.72 6.80
N PHE A 111 -17.87 5.76 5.82
CA PHE A 111 -17.59 4.66 4.91
C PHE A 111 -16.09 4.50 4.64
N VAL A 112 -15.68 3.26 4.44
CA VAL A 112 -14.33 2.93 3.96
C VAL A 112 -14.40 1.83 2.91
N THR A 113 -13.44 1.79 1.98
CA THR A 113 -13.15 0.58 1.23
C THR A 113 -11.88 -0.08 1.75
N LEU A 114 -11.51 -1.22 1.17
CA LEU A 114 -10.24 -1.87 1.46
C LEU A 114 -9.16 -1.34 0.51
N GLY A 115 -7.91 -1.33 0.96
CA GLY A 115 -6.74 -1.31 0.12
C GLY A 115 -5.95 -2.62 0.31
N ASN A 116 -4.92 -2.84 -0.49
CA ASN A 116 -4.12 -4.08 -0.39
C ASN A 116 -3.41 -4.22 0.96
N HIS A 117 -3.09 -3.12 1.61
CA HIS A 117 -2.41 -3.10 2.91
C HIS A 117 -3.33 -3.43 4.10
N GLU A 118 -4.63 -3.47 3.94
CA GLU A 118 -5.53 -4.04 4.94
C GLU A 118 -5.28 -5.53 5.14
N PHE A 119 -4.73 -6.20 4.12
CA PHE A 119 -4.45 -7.65 4.16
C PHE A 119 -3.01 -8.01 4.54
N ASP A 120 -2.12 -7.08 4.83
CA ASP A 120 -0.71 -7.34 5.15
C ASP A 120 -0.53 -8.29 6.35
N TYR A 121 -1.40 -8.16 7.34
CA TYR A 121 -1.40 -9.02 8.53
C TYR A 121 -2.38 -10.21 8.41
N GLY A 122 -2.87 -10.46 7.20
CA GLY A 122 -3.76 -11.56 6.84
C GLY A 122 -5.25 -11.23 6.95
N ALA A 123 -6.05 -12.00 6.22
CA ALA A 123 -7.50 -11.80 6.12
C ALA A 123 -8.22 -11.84 7.48
N ALA A 124 -7.80 -12.73 8.39
CA ALA A 124 -8.40 -12.83 9.73
C ALA A 124 -8.13 -11.57 10.58
N GLN A 125 -6.93 -11.01 10.49
CA GLN A 125 -6.59 -9.78 11.21
C GLN A 125 -7.36 -8.58 10.63
N ALA A 126 -7.44 -8.46 9.30
CA ALA A 126 -8.25 -7.44 8.64
C ALA A 126 -9.72 -7.47 9.11
N GLN A 127 -10.35 -8.65 9.08
CA GLN A 127 -11.72 -8.83 9.57
C GLN A 127 -11.86 -8.49 11.05
N SER A 128 -10.92 -8.90 11.89
CA SER A 128 -10.91 -8.58 13.33
C SER A 128 -10.85 -7.07 13.57
N ASN A 129 -10.00 -6.34 12.84
CA ASN A 129 -9.88 -4.89 12.95
C ASN A 129 -11.17 -4.20 12.47
N LEU A 130 -11.61 -4.52 11.27
CA LEU A 130 -12.78 -3.88 10.64
C LEU A 130 -14.10 -4.21 11.34
N SER A 131 -14.19 -5.33 12.08
CA SER A 131 -15.34 -5.61 12.94
C SER A 131 -15.53 -4.59 14.08
N LYS A 132 -14.50 -3.82 14.42
CA LYS A 132 -14.51 -2.75 15.42
C LYS A 132 -14.74 -1.37 14.82
N PHE A 133 -14.75 -1.26 13.50
CA PHE A 133 -15.03 -0.02 12.82
C PHE A 133 -16.50 0.37 13.00
N THR A 134 -16.77 1.62 13.37
CA THR A 134 -18.14 2.09 13.68
C THR A 134 -18.92 2.55 12.46
N GLY A 135 -18.23 2.86 11.36
CA GLY A 135 -18.83 3.13 10.05
C GLY A 135 -19.14 1.84 9.28
N LYS A 136 -19.22 1.92 7.97
CA LYS A 136 -19.44 0.76 7.09
C LYS A 136 -18.25 0.52 6.17
N VAL A 137 -17.86 -0.74 6.05
CA VAL A 137 -16.89 -1.20 5.05
C VAL A 137 -17.65 -1.58 3.78
N LEU A 138 -17.23 -1.07 2.64
CA LEU A 138 -17.84 -1.36 1.33
C LEU A 138 -16.82 -2.02 0.41
N CYS A 139 -17.15 -3.20 -0.14
CA CYS A 139 -16.30 -3.88 -1.11
C CYS A 139 -17.12 -4.87 -1.97
N ALA A 140 -17.28 -4.57 -3.25
CA ALA A 140 -18.14 -5.34 -4.16
C ALA A 140 -17.40 -6.46 -4.91
N ASN A 141 -16.08 -6.59 -4.76
CA ASN A 141 -15.27 -7.51 -5.57
C ASN A 141 -14.39 -8.48 -4.79
N VAL A 142 -14.49 -8.54 -3.46
CA VAL A 142 -13.73 -9.50 -2.63
C VAL A 142 -14.68 -10.51 -1.99
N PHE A 143 -14.36 -11.80 -2.19
CA PHE A 143 -15.18 -12.92 -1.74
C PHE A 143 -14.40 -13.80 -0.77
N GLY A 144 -15.10 -14.28 0.25
CA GLY A 144 -14.58 -15.26 1.21
C GLY A 144 -14.59 -16.69 0.65
N THR A 145 -14.08 -17.62 1.47
CA THR A 145 -14.02 -19.06 1.14
C THR A 145 -15.40 -19.71 0.94
N ASP A 146 -16.46 -19.08 1.43
CA ASP A 146 -17.85 -19.52 1.26
C ASP A 146 -18.49 -18.98 -0.04
N GLY A 147 -17.74 -18.24 -0.85
CA GLY A 147 -18.18 -17.65 -2.12
C GLY A 147 -19.11 -16.44 -1.96
N LYS A 148 -19.22 -15.89 -0.74
CA LYS A 148 -19.98 -14.65 -0.48
C LYS A 148 -19.04 -13.46 -0.41
N LEU A 149 -19.59 -12.26 -0.69
CA LEU A 149 -18.88 -11.02 -0.46
C LEU A 149 -18.39 -10.92 0.99
N LEU A 150 -17.17 -10.40 1.15
CA LEU A 150 -16.55 -10.26 2.46
C LEU A 150 -17.19 -9.14 3.27
N TYR A 151 -17.68 -8.10 2.59
CA TYR A 151 -18.33 -6.91 3.16
C TYR A 151 -19.55 -6.50 2.30
N ASP A 152 -20.30 -5.50 2.75
CA ASP A 152 -21.39 -4.91 1.96
C ASP A 152 -20.83 -4.33 0.64
N ALA A 153 -21.51 -4.55 -0.48
CA ALA A 153 -21.04 -4.05 -1.77
C ALA A 153 -21.24 -2.53 -1.90
N SER A 154 -22.35 -2.01 -1.36
CA SER A 154 -22.76 -0.62 -1.50
C SER A 154 -23.69 -0.19 -0.37
N ALA A 155 -23.86 1.12 -0.18
CA ALA A 155 -24.78 1.69 0.79
C ALA A 155 -25.29 3.06 0.34
N ILE A 156 -26.48 3.46 0.81
CA ILE A 156 -27.03 4.81 0.65
C ILE A 156 -27.00 5.53 1.99
N LYS A 157 -26.48 6.76 2.02
CA LYS A 157 -26.65 7.70 3.13
C LYS A 157 -27.78 8.66 2.77
N ASP A 158 -28.88 8.55 3.49
CA ASP A 158 -30.03 9.46 3.37
C ASP A 158 -29.83 10.66 4.31
N LEU A 159 -29.66 11.85 3.75
CA LEU A 159 -29.49 13.11 4.47
C LEU A 159 -30.77 13.96 4.49
N GLY A 160 -31.88 13.39 4.05
CA GLY A 160 -33.20 14.00 3.96
C GLY A 160 -33.44 14.72 2.62
N ASP A 161 -32.66 15.73 2.31
CA ASP A 161 -32.74 16.53 1.08
C ASP A 161 -31.90 15.97 -0.08
N VAL A 162 -30.92 15.11 0.21
CA VAL A 162 -30.12 14.39 -0.79
C VAL A 162 -29.82 12.97 -0.30
N LYS A 163 -29.80 12.02 -1.20
CA LYS A 163 -29.37 10.64 -0.98
C LYS A 163 -28.09 10.37 -1.75
N VAL A 164 -27.01 10.09 -1.04
CA VAL A 164 -25.71 9.76 -1.63
C VAL A 164 -25.48 8.26 -1.53
N GLY A 165 -25.32 7.62 -2.67
CA GLY A 165 -24.96 6.21 -2.80
C GLY A 165 -23.47 6.03 -2.93
N PHE A 166 -22.93 5.05 -2.21
CA PHE A 166 -21.51 4.67 -2.25
C PHE A 166 -21.39 3.19 -2.59
N PHE A 167 -20.43 2.82 -3.44
CA PHE A 167 -19.97 1.44 -3.61
C PHE A 167 -18.45 1.39 -3.41
N GLY A 168 -17.92 0.24 -2.96
CA GLY A 168 -16.51 0.05 -2.72
C GLY A 168 -15.89 -0.97 -3.67
N LEU A 169 -14.59 -0.77 -4.02
CA LEU A 169 -13.79 -1.77 -4.74
C LEU A 169 -12.36 -1.78 -4.19
N GLU A 170 -11.84 -2.99 -4.07
CA GLU A 170 -10.45 -3.31 -3.75
C GLU A 170 -9.68 -3.64 -5.04
N THR A 171 -8.40 -3.30 -5.09
CA THR A 171 -7.55 -3.70 -6.21
C THR A 171 -7.37 -5.22 -6.26
N PRO A 172 -7.54 -5.85 -7.43
CA PRO A 172 -7.23 -7.27 -7.56
C PRO A 172 -5.72 -7.57 -7.38
N GLU A 173 -4.86 -6.55 -7.40
CA GLU A 173 -3.43 -6.68 -7.11
C GLU A 173 -3.15 -7.12 -5.66
N ALA A 174 -4.12 -6.97 -4.75
CA ALA A 174 -4.02 -7.51 -3.39
C ALA A 174 -3.62 -9.00 -3.37
N GLN A 175 -3.97 -9.77 -4.40
CA GLN A 175 -3.57 -11.18 -4.54
C GLN A 175 -2.05 -11.39 -4.55
N THR A 176 -1.28 -10.37 -4.95
CA THR A 176 0.19 -10.40 -5.00
C THR A 176 0.86 -9.28 -4.21
N LYS A 177 0.13 -8.23 -3.87
CA LYS A 177 0.62 -7.11 -3.04
C LYS A 177 0.51 -7.41 -1.54
N ALA A 178 -0.50 -8.17 -1.11
CA ALA A 178 -0.54 -8.79 0.21
C ALA A 178 0.16 -10.17 0.17
N ASN A 179 0.52 -10.70 1.35
CA ASN A 179 1.14 -12.04 1.41
C ASN A 179 0.14 -13.11 0.96
N PRO A 180 0.36 -13.79 -0.19
CA PRO A 180 -0.59 -14.77 -0.74
C PRO A 180 -0.93 -15.92 0.21
N ALA A 181 -0.01 -16.31 1.11
CA ALA A 181 -0.26 -17.36 2.09
C ALA A 181 -1.28 -16.91 3.16
N LEU A 182 -1.30 -15.62 3.51
CA LEU A 182 -2.16 -15.04 4.55
C LEU A 182 -3.57 -14.69 4.05
N ILE A 183 -3.76 -14.60 2.73
CA ILE A 183 -5.07 -14.34 2.09
C ILE A 183 -5.62 -15.56 1.34
N LYS A 184 -5.01 -16.73 1.55
CA LYS A 184 -5.41 -17.97 0.91
C LYS A 184 -6.90 -18.26 1.11
N GLY A 185 -7.60 -18.45 0.00
CA GLY A 185 -9.05 -18.74 0.00
C GLY A 185 -9.93 -17.51 -0.22
N LEU A 186 -9.38 -16.29 -0.21
CA LEU A 186 -10.07 -15.13 -0.76
C LEU A 186 -10.02 -15.17 -2.29
N SER A 187 -10.99 -14.56 -2.93
CA SER A 187 -10.99 -14.33 -4.37
C SER A 187 -11.36 -12.88 -4.69
N PHE A 188 -10.67 -12.32 -5.66
CA PHE A 188 -10.82 -10.94 -6.09
C PHE A 188 -11.29 -10.92 -7.54
N LEU A 189 -12.40 -10.23 -7.83
CA LEU A 189 -12.78 -10.02 -9.22
C LEU A 189 -11.86 -8.98 -9.86
N ALA A 190 -11.46 -9.24 -11.08
CA ALA A 190 -10.59 -8.39 -11.88
C ALA A 190 -11.21 -8.14 -13.27
N GLY A 191 -10.68 -7.15 -13.99
CA GLY A 191 -11.08 -6.83 -15.36
C GLY A 191 -12.58 -6.66 -15.53
N ASP A 192 -13.14 -7.26 -16.58
CA ASP A 192 -14.56 -7.12 -16.90
C ASP A 192 -15.51 -7.63 -15.81
N LYS A 193 -15.09 -8.61 -15.01
CA LYS A 193 -15.92 -9.11 -13.89
C LYS A 193 -16.03 -8.08 -12.77
N MET A 194 -14.93 -7.39 -12.44
CA MET A 194 -14.91 -6.30 -11.47
C MET A 194 -15.78 -5.12 -11.96
N LYS A 195 -15.59 -4.71 -13.22
CA LYS A 195 -16.39 -3.65 -13.86
C LYS A 195 -17.89 -3.98 -13.88
N ALA A 196 -18.24 -5.22 -14.18
CA ALA A 196 -19.64 -5.67 -14.14
C ALA A 196 -20.22 -5.69 -12.72
N ALA A 197 -19.42 -6.07 -11.70
CA ALA A 197 -19.85 -5.98 -10.30
C ALA A 197 -20.08 -4.53 -9.88
N ALA A 198 -19.20 -3.61 -10.24
CA ALA A 198 -19.37 -2.19 -9.97
C ALA A 198 -20.61 -1.60 -10.67
N GLN A 199 -20.84 -1.90 -11.96
CA GLN A 199 -22.04 -1.46 -12.68
C GLN A 199 -23.33 -1.93 -12.02
N LYS A 200 -23.36 -3.19 -11.57
CA LYS A 200 -24.51 -3.74 -10.84
C LYS A 200 -24.80 -2.94 -9.57
N GLU A 201 -23.78 -2.51 -8.84
CA GLU A 201 -23.98 -1.69 -7.63
C GLU A 201 -24.43 -0.26 -7.98
N VAL A 202 -23.90 0.36 -9.05
CA VAL A 202 -24.39 1.65 -9.57
C VAL A 202 -25.90 1.56 -9.89
N ASP A 203 -26.32 0.52 -10.62
CA ASP A 203 -27.73 0.29 -10.98
C ASP A 203 -28.60 0.06 -9.73
N THR A 204 -28.09 -0.70 -8.76
CA THR A 204 -28.76 -0.96 -7.49
C THR A 204 -28.96 0.32 -6.69
N LEU A 205 -27.92 1.15 -6.56
CA LEU A 205 -27.98 2.44 -5.85
C LEU A 205 -28.99 3.40 -6.51
N LYS A 206 -28.93 3.54 -7.83
CA LYS A 206 -29.89 4.39 -8.59
C LYS A 206 -31.30 3.89 -8.47
N SER A 207 -31.56 2.56 -8.58
CA SER A 207 -32.89 1.99 -8.42
C SER A 207 -33.47 2.15 -7.01
N ASN A 208 -32.62 2.22 -6.00
CA ASN A 208 -32.98 2.49 -4.61
C ASN A 208 -33.04 3.99 -4.28
N GLY A 209 -32.97 4.85 -5.29
CA GLY A 209 -33.21 6.28 -5.19
C GLY A 209 -32.01 7.12 -4.76
N ALA A 210 -30.79 6.68 -4.99
CA ALA A 210 -29.62 7.53 -4.82
C ALA A 210 -29.61 8.67 -5.85
N ASP A 211 -29.55 9.90 -5.35
CA ASP A 211 -29.46 11.11 -6.18
C ASP A 211 -28.05 11.21 -6.83
N VAL A 212 -27.01 10.98 -6.03
CA VAL A 212 -25.59 11.00 -6.43
C VAL A 212 -24.98 9.64 -6.14
N VAL A 213 -24.17 9.09 -7.05
CA VAL A 213 -23.47 7.82 -6.88
C VAL A 213 -21.95 8.02 -6.98
N ILE A 214 -21.24 7.61 -5.95
CA ILE A 214 -19.79 7.77 -5.80
C ILE A 214 -19.14 6.40 -5.58
N GLY A 215 -18.12 6.09 -6.35
CA GLY A 215 -17.20 4.96 -6.09
C GLY A 215 -16.13 5.37 -5.08
N ILE A 216 -15.97 4.57 -4.02
CA ILE A 216 -14.82 4.63 -3.14
C ILE A 216 -13.95 3.42 -3.49
N VAL A 217 -12.87 3.65 -4.23
CA VAL A 217 -12.12 2.54 -4.83
C VAL A 217 -10.62 2.65 -4.50
N HIS A 218 -9.94 1.51 -4.48
CA HIS A 218 -8.49 1.46 -4.27
C HIS A 218 -7.85 0.77 -5.46
N LEU A 219 -7.84 1.43 -6.62
CA LEU A 219 -7.41 0.83 -7.89
C LEU A 219 -6.17 1.51 -8.47
N GLY A 220 -5.99 2.79 -8.19
CA GLY A 220 -4.92 3.61 -8.74
C GLY A 220 -5.08 3.92 -10.23
N VAL A 221 -4.07 4.66 -10.73
CA VAL A 221 -3.98 5.10 -12.14
C VAL A 221 -2.65 4.71 -12.78
N ASP A 222 -1.84 3.91 -12.12
CA ASP A 222 -0.55 3.46 -12.64
C ASP A 222 -0.75 2.49 -13.81
N ALA A 223 0.05 2.63 -14.87
CA ALA A 223 -0.03 1.75 -16.05
C ALA A 223 0.21 0.27 -15.73
N SER A 224 0.93 -0.04 -14.63
CA SER A 224 1.13 -1.40 -14.15
C SER A 224 -0.15 -2.07 -13.64
N SER A 225 -1.16 -1.30 -13.28
CA SER A 225 -2.44 -1.80 -12.76
C SER A 225 -3.50 -1.99 -13.87
N GLU A 226 -3.21 -1.62 -15.13
CA GLU A 226 -4.10 -1.88 -16.25
C GLU A 226 -4.38 -3.40 -16.41
N PRO A 227 -5.60 -3.82 -16.72
CA PRO A 227 -6.80 -3.05 -17.08
C PRO A 227 -7.73 -2.78 -15.87
N ASN A 228 -7.19 -2.70 -14.64
CA ASN A 228 -7.95 -2.58 -13.40
C ASN A 228 -7.87 -1.19 -12.76
N THR A 229 -7.41 -0.18 -13.49
CA THR A 229 -7.29 1.19 -12.99
C THR A 229 -8.65 1.84 -12.75
N SER A 230 -8.69 2.88 -11.93
CA SER A 230 -9.90 3.71 -11.73
C SER A 230 -10.33 4.40 -13.03
N TYR A 231 -9.39 4.68 -13.95
CA TYR A 231 -9.69 5.16 -15.31
C TYR A 231 -10.45 4.11 -16.12
N ASP A 232 -9.95 2.86 -16.17
CA ASP A 232 -10.60 1.77 -16.88
C ASP A 232 -12.00 1.49 -16.33
N LEU A 233 -12.14 1.57 -15.00
CA LEU A 233 -13.42 1.45 -14.32
C LEU A 233 -14.38 2.56 -14.76
N TYR A 234 -13.97 3.84 -14.64
CA TYR A 234 -14.82 4.98 -14.97
C TYR A 234 -15.31 4.94 -16.42
N LYS A 235 -14.43 4.57 -17.36
CA LYS A 235 -14.80 4.42 -18.78
C LYS A 235 -15.79 3.29 -19.05
N ALA A 236 -15.82 2.28 -18.20
CA ALA A 236 -16.76 1.15 -18.33
C ALA A 236 -18.12 1.40 -17.69
N LEU A 237 -18.18 2.28 -16.68
CA LEU A 237 -19.40 2.56 -15.92
C LEU A 237 -20.31 3.57 -16.63
N THR A 238 -21.61 3.41 -16.37
CA THR A 238 -22.64 4.38 -16.75
C THR A 238 -23.28 4.98 -15.49
N ILE A 239 -23.58 6.28 -15.52
CA ILE A 239 -24.34 6.97 -14.45
C ILE A 239 -23.59 7.03 -13.09
N VAL A 240 -22.26 6.87 -13.07
CA VAL A 240 -21.46 7.19 -11.90
C VAL A 240 -21.11 8.69 -11.93
N ASP A 241 -21.29 9.36 -10.79
CA ASP A 241 -21.09 10.81 -10.71
C ASP A 241 -19.64 11.17 -10.34
N PHE A 242 -18.95 10.34 -9.53
CA PHE A 242 -17.60 10.60 -9.07
C PHE A 242 -16.88 9.32 -8.61
N ILE A 243 -15.55 9.31 -8.68
CA ILE A 243 -14.68 8.28 -8.10
C ILE A 243 -13.66 8.91 -7.15
N ILE A 244 -13.61 8.40 -5.94
CA ILE A 244 -12.58 8.62 -4.93
C ILE A 244 -11.64 7.43 -5.01
N ASP A 245 -10.35 7.66 -5.27
CA ASP A 245 -9.37 6.61 -5.56
C ASP A 245 -8.16 6.66 -4.61
N GLY A 246 -7.45 5.55 -4.48
CA GLY A 246 -6.20 5.36 -3.74
C GLY A 246 -5.16 4.59 -4.54
N HIS A 247 -4.28 3.84 -3.86
CA HIS A 247 -3.29 2.88 -4.37
C HIS A 247 -2.05 3.49 -5.04
N SER A 248 -2.21 4.35 -6.02
CA SER A 248 -1.08 4.97 -6.76
C SER A 248 -0.42 6.16 -6.04
N HIS A 249 -0.93 6.57 -4.87
CA HIS A 249 -0.51 7.77 -4.13
C HIS A 249 -0.54 9.07 -4.98
N SER A 250 -1.34 9.09 -6.03
CA SER A 250 -1.45 10.24 -6.94
C SER A 250 -2.10 11.43 -6.25
N VAL A 251 -1.66 12.64 -6.58
CA VAL A 251 -2.29 13.89 -6.14
C VAL A 251 -3.04 14.48 -7.34
N MET A 252 -4.35 14.31 -7.38
CA MET A 252 -5.15 14.76 -8.53
C MET A 252 -6.57 15.14 -8.11
N THR A 253 -7.10 16.21 -8.72
CA THR A 253 -8.52 16.63 -8.59
C THR A 253 -9.40 16.08 -9.70
N SER A 254 -8.78 15.63 -10.80
CA SER A 254 -9.40 15.00 -11.95
C SER A 254 -8.34 14.24 -12.73
N TYR A 255 -8.73 13.24 -13.52
CA TYR A 255 -7.79 12.41 -14.27
C TYR A 255 -7.81 12.71 -15.78
N GLY A 256 -6.59 12.75 -16.36
CA GLY A 256 -6.36 12.87 -17.80
C GLY A 256 -6.74 14.23 -18.40
N GLU A 257 -6.55 14.34 -19.71
CA GLU A 257 -6.90 15.57 -20.48
C GLU A 257 -8.41 15.83 -20.50
N GLU A 258 -9.22 14.75 -20.43
CA GLU A 258 -10.68 14.81 -20.39
C GLU A 258 -11.22 15.31 -19.04
N LYS A 259 -10.36 15.47 -18.02
CA LYS A 259 -10.71 15.87 -16.65
C LYS A 259 -11.83 15.02 -16.06
N LEU A 260 -11.69 13.71 -16.16
CA LEU A 260 -12.64 12.78 -15.57
C LEU A 260 -12.75 12.97 -14.05
N PRO A 261 -13.95 12.83 -13.45
CA PRO A 261 -14.18 13.06 -12.04
C PRO A 261 -13.62 11.92 -11.18
N ILE A 262 -12.30 11.77 -11.18
CA ILE A 262 -11.53 10.81 -10.39
C ILE A 262 -10.54 11.63 -9.55
N GLN A 263 -10.61 11.51 -8.22
CA GLN A 263 -9.80 12.28 -7.27
C GLN A 263 -9.03 11.36 -6.34
N SER A 264 -7.76 11.72 -6.08
CA SER A 264 -6.92 11.08 -5.09
C SER A 264 -6.09 12.13 -4.34
N THR A 265 -5.85 11.92 -3.04
CA THR A 265 -5.29 12.93 -2.13
C THR A 265 -3.79 12.84 -1.94
N GLY A 266 -3.13 11.89 -2.59
CA GLY A 266 -1.74 11.52 -2.33
C GLY A 266 -1.64 10.49 -1.23
N THR A 267 -0.78 10.70 -0.26
CA THR A 267 -0.58 9.79 0.88
C THR A 267 -0.37 10.56 2.18
N ALA A 268 -0.52 9.88 3.32
CA ALA A 268 -0.16 10.36 4.66
C ALA A 268 -0.78 11.73 5.01
N PHE A 269 -2.04 11.96 4.66
CA PHE A 269 -2.75 13.24 4.82
C PHE A 269 -2.04 14.44 4.18
N ALA A 270 -1.30 14.24 3.08
CA ALA A 270 -0.72 15.37 2.33
C ALA A 270 -1.82 16.35 1.91
N ASN A 271 -2.96 15.83 1.50
CA ASN A 271 -4.18 16.58 1.23
C ASN A 271 -5.41 15.88 1.83
N ILE A 272 -6.50 16.63 1.94
CA ILE A 272 -7.85 16.10 2.16
C ILE A 272 -8.66 16.44 0.91
N GLY A 273 -9.35 15.48 0.36
CA GLY A 273 -10.28 15.70 -0.74
C GLY A 273 -11.59 16.29 -0.23
N VAL A 274 -12.13 17.23 -0.98
CA VAL A 274 -13.38 17.94 -0.66
C VAL A 274 -14.29 17.89 -1.88
N ILE A 275 -15.47 17.28 -1.73
CA ILE A 275 -16.51 17.23 -2.77
C ILE A 275 -17.75 17.93 -2.19
N VAL A 276 -18.28 18.93 -2.89
CA VAL A 276 -19.45 19.69 -2.46
C VAL A 276 -20.64 19.35 -3.36
N ILE A 277 -21.71 18.87 -2.76
CA ILE A 277 -22.98 18.57 -3.41
C ILE A 277 -24.01 19.66 -3.04
N ASP A 278 -24.64 20.28 -4.04
CA ASP A 278 -25.79 21.11 -3.84
C ASP A 278 -27.04 20.22 -3.63
N ASN A 279 -27.62 20.29 -2.43
CA ASN A 279 -28.71 19.41 -2.04
C ASN A 279 -30.01 19.70 -2.79
N ALA A 280 -30.20 20.92 -3.32
CA ALA A 280 -31.38 21.29 -4.09
C ALA A 280 -31.32 20.78 -5.53
N THR A 281 -30.16 20.90 -6.17
CA THR A 281 -29.95 20.46 -7.56
C THR A 281 -29.52 18.99 -7.68
N LYS A 282 -29.09 18.36 -6.58
CA LYS A 282 -28.56 16.99 -6.52
C LYS A 282 -27.30 16.79 -7.37
N LYS A 283 -26.48 17.83 -7.47
CA LYS A 283 -25.27 17.82 -8.31
C LYS A 283 -24.03 18.14 -7.52
N ILE A 284 -22.92 17.54 -7.88
CA ILE A 284 -21.59 17.95 -7.44
C ILE A 284 -21.31 19.30 -8.12
N GLU A 285 -21.10 20.34 -7.32
CA GLU A 285 -20.83 21.69 -7.81
C GLU A 285 -19.36 22.05 -7.74
N LYS A 286 -18.60 21.37 -6.86
CA LYS A 286 -17.18 21.66 -6.63
C LYS A 286 -16.48 20.39 -6.13
N ASN A 287 -15.22 20.21 -6.55
CA ASN A 287 -14.26 19.31 -5.93
C ASN A 287 -12.87 19.97 -5.88
N GLU A 288 -12.15 19.77 -4.81
CA GLU A 288 -10.83 20.36 -4.60
C GLU A 288 -9.98 19.49 -3.67
N LEU A 289 -8.68 19.78 -3.60
CA LEU A 289 -7.76 19.25 -2.61
C LEU A 289 -7.37 20.35 -1.63
N LEU A 290 -7.55 20.08 -0.34
CA LEU A 290 -7.10 20.94 0.75
C LEU A 290 -5.68 20.49 1.15
N ASP A 291 -4.68 21.29 0.81
CA ASP A 291 -3.27 21.07 1.18
C ASP A 291 -3.09 21.21 2.69
N MET A 292 -2.78 20.12 3.38
CA MET A 292 -2.70 20.08 4.85
C MET A 292 -1.46 20.76 5.42
N LYS A 293 -0.47 21.08 4.59
CA LYS A 293 0.67 21.96 4.99
C LYS A 293 0.26 23.42 5.08
N LYS A 294 -0.79 23.81 4.35
CA LYS A 294 -1.34 25.18 4.32
C LYS A 294 -2.57 25.37 5.19
N TYR A 295 -3.11 24.29 5.75
CA TYR A 295 -4.28 24.39 6.63
C TYR A 295 -3.90 25.01 7.99
N GLU A 296 -4.54 26.14 8.33
CA GLU A 296 -4.26 26.92 9.54
C GLU A 296 -5.33 26.73 10.65
N GLY A 297 -6.37 25.90 10.42
CA GLY A 297 -7.50 25.72 11.35
C GLY A 297 -7.17 24.91 12.63
N GLY A 298 -5.89 24.52 12.81
CA GLY A 298 -5.47 23.80 14.00
C GLY A 298 -5.78 22.28 13.96
N SER A 299 -5.97 21.69 15.15
CA SER A 299 -6.31 20.28 15.34
C SER A 299 -7.41 20.12 16.38
N ASP A 300 -8.20 19.04 16.28
CA ASP A 300 -9.17 18.66 17.30
C ASP A 300 -8.45 18.08 18.53
N ALA A 301 -8.65 18.72 19.70
CA ALA A 301 -7.93 18.38 20.92
C ALA A 301 -8.26 16.97 21.46
N ALA A 302 -9.48 16.46 21.23
CA ALA A 302 -9.88 15.13 21.71
C ALA A 302 -9.22 14.03 20.85
N VAL A 303 -9.24 14.19 19.53
CA VAL A 303 -8.58 13.27 18.59
C VAL A 303 -7.06 13.33 18.74
N GLU A 304 -6.49 14.53 18.97
CA GLU A 304 -5.06 14.69 19.24
C GLU A 304 -4.63 13.98 20.53
N ALA A 305 -5.45 14.06 21.59
CA ALA A 305 -5.19 13.35 22.84
C ALA A 305 -5.19 11.81 22.64
N GLU A 306 -6.06 11.29 21.77
CA GLU A 306 -6.08 9.85 21.44
C GLU A 306 -4.84 9.43 20.64
N ALA A 307 -4.46 10.20 19.61
CA ALA A 307 -3.22 9.98 18.89
C ALA A 307 -2.00 9.99 19.83
N ASN A 308 -1.93 10.96 20.76
CA ASN A 308 -0.83 11.08 21.71
C ASN A 308 -0.73 9.88 22.68
N LYS A 309 -1.83 9.22 23.05
CA LYS A 309 -1.78 7.98 23.86
C LYS A 309 -1.13 6.84 23.09
N ILE A 310 -1.49 6.68 21.81
CA ILE A 310 -0.89 5.66 20.93
C ILE A 310 0.61 5.94 20.77
N ILE A 311 0.98 7.18 20.44
CA ILE A 311 2.36 7.64 20.30
C ILE A 311 3.16 7.34 21.58
N ALA A 312 2.66 7.74 22.74
CA ALA A 312 3.35 7.52 24.01
C ALA A 312 3.55 6.03 24.33
N ARG A 313 2.57 5.18 24.03
CA ARG A 313 2.67 3.73 24.21
C ARG A 313 3.76 3.13 23.32
N ILE A 314 3.75 3.44 22.04
CA ILE A 314 4.72 2.93 21.08
C ILE A 314 6.13 3.48 21.37
N ASP A 315 6.26 4.78 21.69
CA ASP A 315 7.56 5.37 22.03
C ASP A 315 8.16 4.79 23.31
N ALA A 316 7.32 4.41 24.29
CA ALA A 316 7.80 3.75 25.50
C ALA A 316 8.34 2.34 25.23
N GLU A 317 7.78 1.62 24.27
CA GLU A 317 8.15 0.24 23.93
C GLU A 317 9.28 0.17 22.90
N PHE A 318 9.23 1.01 21.85
CA PHE A 318 10.10 0.93 20.68
C PHE A 318 11.05 2.13 20.51
N GLY A 319 10.92 3.19 21.33
CA GLY A 319 11.69 4.41 21.19
C GLY A 319 13.08 4.38 21.82
N ALA A 320 13.48 3.28 22.50
CA ALA A 320 14.82 3.16 23.05
C ALA A 320 15.88 3.09 21.93
N VAL A 321 16.96 3.89 22.05
CA VAL A 321 18.09 3.82 21.13
C VAL A 321 18.78 2.47 21.27
N VAL A 322 18.92 1.75 20.16
CA VAL A 322 19.55 0.43 20.09
C VAL A 322 20.85 0.44 19.30
N ALA A 323 21.03 1.40 18.41
CA ALA A 323 22.18 1.48 17.51
C ALA A 323 22.40 2.93 17.03
N LYS A 324 23.37 3.13 16.15
CA LYS A 324 23.65 4.41 15.50
C LYS A 324 23.99 4.20 14.03
N SER A 325 23.64 5.15 13.17
CA SER A 325 24.16 5.24 11.80
C SER A 325 25.06 6.45 11.63
N GLU A 326 26.21 6.26 11.00
CA GLU A 326 27.13 7.34 10.61
C GLU A 326 26.85 7.86 9.20
N VAL A 327 25.95 7.20 8.47
CA VAL A 327 25.60 7.49 7.07
C VAL A 327 24.08 7.60 6.90
N GLU A 328 23.66 8.27 5.84
CA GLU A 328 22.25 8.26 5.38
C GLU A 328 22.00 6.98 4.58
N LEU A 329 20.92 6.27 4.91
CA LEU A 329 20.54 5.02 4.23
C LEU A 329 19.25 5.25 3.45
N ASN A 330 19.36 5.16 2.12
CA ASN A 330 18.32 5.56 1.17
C ASN A 330 17.10 4.64 1.21
N GLY A 331 15.95 5.20 1.61
CA GLY A 331 14.65 4.55 1.63
C GLY A 331 13.66 5.05 0.56
N ASP A 332 14.09 5.87 -0.40
CA ASP A 332 13.22 6.39 -1.44
C ASP A 332 12.64 5.27 -2.33
N LYS A 333 11.43 5.53 -2.82
CA LYS A 333 10.74 4.64 -3.75
C LYS A 333 11.40 4.66 -5.14
N ALA A 334 11.56 5.87 -5.72
CA ALA A 334 12.12 6.09 -7.05
C ALA A 334 12.61 7.56 -7.23
N PRO A 335 13.88 7.81 -7.66
CA PRO A 335 14.93 6.78 -7.76
C PRO A 335 15.25 6.18 -6.40
N GLY A 336 15.44 4.85 -6.32
CA GLY A 336 15.68 4.18 -5.06
C GLY A 336 15.26 2.72 -5.07
N ASN A 337 14.78 2.21 -3.94
CA ASN A 337 14.54 0.78 -3.69
C ASN A 337 13.71 0.04 -4.76
N ARG A 338 12.91 0.74 -5.57
CA ARG A 338 12.04 0.15 -6.59
C ARG A 338 12.52 0.36 -8.02
N THR A 339 13.70 0.98 -8.20
CA THR A 339 14.27 1.29 -9.52
C THR A 339 15.78 1.04 -9.60
N GLU A 340 16.48 0.95 -8.47
CA GLU A 340 17.95 0.80 -8.42
C GLU A 340 18.40 0.18 -7.10
N GLU A 341 19.67 -0.22 -7.04
CA GLU A 341 20.33 -0.65 -5.80
C GLU A 341 20.42 0.51 -4.81
N THR A 342 20.15 0.24 -3.53
CA THR A 342 20.33 1.21 -2.46
C THR A 342 21.19 0.66 -1.34
N ASN A 343 21.92 1.54 -0.66
CA ASN A 343 22.74 1.17 0.48
C ASN A 343 21.91 0.61 1.66
N LEU A 344 20.63 1.02 1.79
CA LEU A 344 19.72 0.42 2.77
C LEU A 344 19.31 -1.00 2.35
N GLY A 345 19.07 -1.22 1.06
CA GLY A 345 18.81 -2.55 0.50
C GLY A 345 19.99 -3.49 0.70
N ASP A 346 21.20 -3.00 0.53
CA ASP A 346 22.43 -3.75 0.80
C ASP A 346 22.54 -4.15 2.27
N LEU A 347 22.35 -3.20 3.20
CA LEU A 347 22.39 -3.45 4.64
C LEU A 347 21.37 -4.52 5.06
N ILE A 348 20.13 -4.42 4.55
CA ILE A 348 19.07 -5.38 4.88
C ILE A 348 19.41 -6.77 4.34
N THR A 349 19.87 -6.88 3.10
CA THR A 349 20.17 -8.20 2.50
C THR A 349 21.44 -8.82 3.08
N ASP A 350 22.40 -8.03 3.53
CA ASP A 350 23.54 -8.52 4.28
C ASP A 350 23.12 -9.04 5.67
N ALA A 351 22.21 -8.36 6.34
CA ALA A 351 21.63 -8.82 7.60
C ALA A 351 20.90 -10.16 7.45
N MET A 352 20.09 -10.30 6.39
CA MET A 352 19.41 -11.56 6.06
C MET A 352 20.42 -12.71 5.84
N MET A 353 21.45 -12.46 5.03
CA MET A 353 22.50 -13.42 4.72
C MET A 353 23.25 -13.85 6.00
N TRP A 354 23.66 -12.90 6.82
CA TRP A 354 24.36 -13.15 8.08
C TRP A 354 23.52 -14.00 9.04
N LYS A 355 22.24 -13.67 9.22
CA LYS A 355 21.36 -14.37 10.16
C LYS A 355 21.18 -15.82 9.75
N ILE A 356 20.81 -16.08 8.51
CA ILE A 356 20.54 -17.45 8.04
C ILE A 356 21.82 -18.29 8.05
N LYS A 357 22.95 -17.77 7.56
CA LYS A 357 24.23 -18.50 7.58
C LYS A 357 24.70 -18.85 9.00
N SER A 358 24.29 -18.09 10.02
CA SER A 358 24.63 -18.36 11.42
C SER A 358 23.66 -19.27 12.16
N THR A 359 22.45 -19.48 11.65
CA THR A 359 21.36 -20.14 12.39
C THR A 359 20.77 -21.36 11.71
N VAL A 360 20.92 -21.48 10.36
CA VAL A 360 20.29 -22.54 9.57
C VAL A 360 21.35 -23.28 8.76
N GLU A 361 21.32 -24.62 8.83
CA GLU A 361 22.13 -25.47 7.95
C GLU A 361 21.48 -25.53 6.55
N LEU A 362 22.19 -25.06 5.52
CA LEU A 362 21.72 -25.02 4.15
C LEU A 362 22.15 -26.26 3.38
N THR A 363 21.30 -26.73 2.45
CA THR A 363 21.51 -27.97 1.68
C THR A 363 22.24 -27.76 0.35
N VAL A 364 22.79 -26.55 0.13
CA VAL A 364 23.59 -26.17 -1.05
C VAL A 364 24.98 -25.70 -0.61
N PRO A 365 25.98 -25.72 -1.51
CA PRO A 365 27.28 -25.10 -1.25
C PRO A 365 27.15 -23.63 -0.90
N GLU A 366 28.08 -23.10 -0.07
CA GLU A 366 28.03 -21.71 0.38
C GLU A 366 28.07 -20.70 -0.79
N GLU A 367 28.79 -21.02 -1.86
CA GLU A 367 28.83 -20.23 -3.09
C GLU A 367 27.49 -20.13 -3.83
N ASN A 368 26.50 -20.98 -3.50
CA ASN A 368 25.17 -20.99 -4.11
C ASN A 368 24.11 -20.35 -3.18
N VAL A 369 24.53 -19.62 -2.16
CA VAL A 369 23.61 -18.94 -1.24
C VAL A 369 23.52 -17.46 -1.61
N VAL A 370 22.30 -16.97 -1.87
CA VAL A 370 22.03 -15.55 -2.17
C VAL A 370 20.95 -15.03 -1.25
N ALA A 371 20.93 -13.73 -1.01
CA ALA A 371 19.80 -13.08 -0.35
C ALA A 371 19.13 -12.10 -1.32
N LEU A 372 17.81 -11.99 -1.20
CA LEU A 372 16.98 -11.11 -2.01
C LEU A 372 15.77 -10.62 -1.20
N THR A 373 15.52 -9.32 -1.23
CA THR A 373 14.25 -8.77 -0.74
C THR A 373 13.65 -7.83 -1.78
N ASN A 374 12.32 -7.68 -1.78
CA ASN A 374 11.63 -6.77 -2.68
C ASN A 374 11.74 -5.32 -2.19
N GLY A 375 12.01 -4.38 -3.07
CA GLY A 375 12.13 -2.94 -2.76
C GLY A 375 10.83 -2.35 -2.20
N GLY A 376 9.67 -2.94 -2.52
CA GLY A 376 8.38 -2.59 -1.94
C GLY A 376 8.31 -2.85 -0.43
N GLY A 377 9.12 -3.77 0.08
CA GLY A 377 9.25 -4.09 1.51
C GLY A 377 9.97 -3.01 2.32
N ILE A 378 10.71 -2.10 1.67
CA ILE A 378 11.50 -1.03 2.31
C ILE A 378 10.71 0.28 2.21
N ARG A 379 10.28 0.85 3.34
CA ARG A 379 9.24 1.88 3.37
C ARG A 379 9.70 3.26 3.82
N ALA A 380 10.88 3.39 4.40
CA ALA A 380 11.41 4.64 4.92
C ALA A 380 12.94 4.67 4.89
N TRP A 381 13.52 5.85 5.07
CA TRP A 381 14.94 6.04 5.30
C TRP A 381 15.34 5.59 6.71
N LEU A 382 16.59 5.14 6.87
CA LEU A 382 17.28 5.21 8.16
C LEU A 382 18.27 6.37 8.13
N HIS A 383 17.94 7.41 8.87
CA HIS A 383 18.76 8.61 8.91
C HIS A 383 20.02 8.45 9.76
N LYS A 384 21.05 9.21 9.39
CA LYS A 384 22.26 9.36 10.22
C LYS A 384 21.89 9.85 11.62
N GLY A 385 22.44 9.21 12.66
CA GLY A 385 22.17 9.51 14.06
C GLY A 385 21.81 8.26 14.86
N ASP A 386 21.14 8.47 15.98
CA ASP A 386 20.66 7.39 16.84
C ASP A 386 19.52 6.63 16.15
N LEU A 387 19.55 5.30 16.24
CA LEU A 387 18.55 4.41 15.68
C LEU A 387 17.77 3.73 16.80
N THR A 388 16.45 3.70 16.66
CA THR A 388 15.53 3.02 17.58
C THR A 388 14.90 1.81 16.88
N LYS A 389 14.30 0.89 17.66
CA LYS A 389 13.47 -0.19 17.07
C LYS A 389 12.30 0.36 16.27
N LYS A 390 11.76 1.51 16.65
CA LYS A 390 10.68 2.19 15.92
C LYS A 390 11.12 2.61 14.51
N ASP A 391 12.34 3.15 14.37
CA ASP A 391 12.88 3.53 13.06
C ASP A 391 13.01 2.30 12.16
N VAL A 392 13.56 1.20 12.68
CA VAL A 392 13.70 -0.06 11.94
C VAL A 392 12.33 -0.64 11.58
N ASN A 393 11.36 -0.64 12.49
CA ASN A 393 10.00 -1.11 12.20
C ASN A 393 9.30 -0.21 11.15
N THR A 394 9.58 1.09 11.15
CA THR A 394 9.05 2.00 10.10
C THR A 394 9.63 1.69 8.73
N VAL A 395 10.88 1.24 8.66
CA VAL A 395 11.52 0.76 7.42
C VAL A 395 10.93 -0.57 6.96
N LEU A 396 10.68 -1.51 7.87
CA LEU A 396 10.25 -2.89 7.61
C LEU A 396 8.93 -3.20 8.36
N PRO A 397 7.80 -2.56 8.00
CA PRO A 397 6.60 -2.54 8.85
C PRO A 397 5.68 -3.75 8.70
N PHE A 398 5.98 -4.69 7.81
CA PHE A 398 5.06 -5.77 7.42
C PHE A 398 5.04 -6.96 8.38
N GLY A 399 5.99 -7.03 9.32
CA GLY A 399 6.15 -8.20 10.19
C GLY A 399 6.51 -9.47 9.40
N ASN A 400 7.20 -9.31 8.27
CA ASN A 400 7.67 -10.44 7.47
C ASN A 400 8.74 -11.23 8.20
N SER A 401 8.66 -12.56 8.15
CA SER A 401 9.71 -13.47 8.59
C SER A 401 10.73 -13.77 7.48
N LEU A 402 11.95 -14.16 7.86
CA LEU A 402 12.91 -14.71 6.93
C LEU A 402 12.45 -16.08 6.44
N ALA A 403 12.56 -16.29 5.13
CA ALA A 403 12.32 -17.56 4.47
C ALA A 403 13.51 -17.96 3.59
N ILE A 404 13.62 -19.26 3.32
CA ILE A 404 14.61 -19.82 2.41
C ILE A 404 13.85 -20.58 1.33
N VAL A 405 14.15 -20.27 0.07
CA VAL A 405 13.56 -20.95 -1.08
C VAL A 405 14.67 -21.58 -1.89
N TYR A 406 14.58 -22.88 -2.16
CA TYR A 406 15.54 -23.59 -2.99
C TYR A 406 15.06 -23.62 -4.45
N VAL A 407 15.81 -22.99 -5.34
CA VAL A 407 15.45 -22.82 -6.75
C VAL A 407 16.60 -23.23 -7.68
N SER A 408 16.29 -23.56 -8.92
CA SER A 408 17.30 -23.66 -9.98
C SER A 408 17.78 -22.26 -10.40
N GLY A 409 18.99 -22.19 -10.98
CA GLY A 409 19.47 -20.93 -11.55
C GLY A 409 18.52 -20.38 -12.63
N GLN A 410 17.82 -21.24 -13.37
CA GLN A 410 16.82 -20.82 -14.34
C GLN A 410 15.63 -20.10 -13.65
N GLN A 411 15.13 -20.62 -12.53
CA GLN A 411 14.06 -19.96 -11.76
C GLN A 411 14.54 -18.66 -11.11
N LEU A 412 15.82 -18.58 -10.71
CA LEU A 412 16.40 -17.33 -10.20
C LEU A 412 16.48 -16.26 -11.30
N LEU A 413 16.89 -16.63 -12.53
CA LEU A 413 16.86 -15.74 -13.70
C LEU A 413 15.44 -15.27 -14.02
N GLU A 414 14.47 -16.19 -14.00
CA GLU A 414 13.06 -15.87 -14.24
C GLU A 414 12.52 -14.88 -13.21
N ALA A 415 12.83 -15.07 -11.93
CA ALA A 415 12.44 -14.16 -10.87
C ALA A 415 13.03 -12.76 -11.05
N LEU A 416 14.32 -12.67 -11.41
CA LEU A 416 14.99 -11.37 -11.65
C LEU A 416 14.49 -10.68 -12.92
N GLU A 417 14.22 -11.42 -14.00
CA GLU A 417 13.63 -10.87 -15.23
C GLU A 417 12.24 -10.29 -14.95
N ALA A 418 11.40 -11.03 -14.23
CA ALA A 418 10.05 -10.60 -13.88
C ALA A 418 10.05 -9.40 -12.92
N SER A 419 10.95 -9.38 -11.94
CA SER A 419 10.99 -8.32 -10.92
C SER A 419 11.61 -7.00 -11.39
N THR A 420 12.24 -6.99 -12.57
CA THR A 420 12.82 -5.78 -13.18
C THR A 420 12.07 -5.31 -14.42
N GLN A 421 10.92 -5.93 -14.76
CA GLN A 421 10.20 -5.71 -16.01
C GLN A 421 9.75 -4.26 -16.24
N ALA A 422 9.42 -3.54 -15.16
CA ALA A 422 8.85 -2.19 -15.25
C ALA A 422 9.89 -1.10 -15.52
N LEU A 423 11.19 -1.36 -15.32
CA LEU A 423 12.21 -0.33 -15.53
C LEU A 423 12.09 0.36 -16.89
N PRO A 424 12.16 1.72 -16.91
CA PRO A 424 12.59 2.62 -15.84
C PRO A 424 11.51 2.97 -14.79
N GLU A 425 10.27 2.52 -14.96
CA GLU A 425 9.20 2.74 -14.00
C GLU A 425 9.42 1.94 -12.72
N SER A 426 8.85 2.42 -11.60
CA SER A 426 9.01 1.78 -10.30
C SER A 426 8.14 0.53 -10.18
N LEU A 427 8.70 -0.53 -9.57
CA LEU A 427 7.98 -1.77 -9.28
C LEU A 427 8.28 -2.22 -7.84
N GLY A 428 7.26 -2.53 -7.05
CA GLY A 428 7.44 -3.06 -5.69
C GLY A 428 8.31 -4.32 -5.64
N GLY A 429 8.21 -5.15 -6.67
CA GLY A 429 9.02 -6.36 -6.84
C GLY A 429 10.49 -6.12 -7.15
N PHE A 430 10.94 -4.91 -7.48
CA PHE A 430 12.36 -4.66 -7.79
C PHE A 430 13.27 -5.19 -6.69
N PRO A 431 14.32 -5.98 -7.00
CA PRO A 431 15.09 -6.67 -6.00
C PRO A 431 16.18 -5.79 -5.37
N GLN A 432 16.39 -5.97 -4.06
CA GLN A 432 17.64 -5.63 -3.37
C GLN A 432 18.33 -6.95 -3.02
N VAL A 433 19.65 -7.08 -3.20
CA VAL A 433 20.31 -8.39 -3.18
C VAL A 433 21.63 -8.44 -2.42
N ALA A 434 22.01 -9.65 -1.94
CA ALA A 434 23.36 -9.96 -1.47
C ALA A 434 23.83 -11.31 -2.02
N GLY A 435 25.15 -11.43 -2.21
CA GLY A 435 25.76 -12.66 -2.73
C GLY A 435 25.60 -12.87 -4.25
N ILE A 436 24.99 -11.93 -4.95
CA ILE A 436 24.78 -12.01 -6.40
C ILE A 436 25.04 -10.64 -7.03
N LYS A 437 25.63 -10.64 -8.24
CA LYS A 437 25.72 -9.45 -9.09
C LYS A 437 25.08 -9.71 -10.43
N PHE A 438 24.30 -8.72 -10.91
CA PHE A 438 23.65 -8.81 -12.21
C PHE A 438 23.47 -7.46 -12.87
N THR A 439 23.29 -7.49 -14.20
CA THR A 439 22.99 -6.32 -15.02
C THR A 439 21.58 -6.46 -15.60
N VAL A 440 20.82 -5.38 -15.55
CA VAL A 440 19.53 -5.24 -16.23
C VAL A 440 19.71 -4.32 -17.44
N TYR A 441 19.47 -4.85 -18.62
CA TYR A 441 19.45 -4.10 -19.88
C TYR A 441 18.03 -3.63 -20.15
N THR A 442 17.80 -2.33 -20.16
CA THR A 442 16.43 -1.78 -20.32
C THR A 442 16.03 -1.57 -21.77
N LYS A 443 16.97 -1.64 -22.70
CA LYS A 443 16.72 -1.46 -24.14
C LYS A 443 15.84 -2.53 -24.77
N PRO A 444 16.01 -3.84 -24.47
CA PRO A 444 15.05 -4.85 -24.87
C PRO A 444 13.75 -4.69 -24.10
N THR A 445 12.61 -4.87 -24.78
CA THR A 445 11.31 -4.93 -24.12
C THR A 445 11.18 -6.23 -23.32
N TYR A 446 10.44 -6.18 -22.24
CA TYR A 446 10.08 -7.38 -21.49
C TYR A 446 9.20 -8.31 -22.37
N ASP A 447 9.65 -9.54 -22.58
CA ASP A 447 8.91 -10.54 -23.35
C ASP A 447 7.98 -11.31 -22.42
N LYS A 448 6.77 -10.78 -22.20
CA LYS A 448 5.80 -11.36 -21.28
C LYS A 448 5.13 -12.61 -21.85
N ALA A 449 4.81 -13.55 -20.97
CA ALA A 449 4.02 -14.73 -21.30
C ALA A 449 2.60 -14.37 -21.79
N ASP A 450 1.95 -15.31 -22.48
CA ASP A 450 0.62 -15.10 -23.05
C ASP A 450 -0.50 -15.15 -21.99
N THR A 451 -0.21 -15.66 -20.79
CA THR A 451 -1.16 -15.80 -19.68
C THR A 451 -0.56 -15.28 -18.38
N GLU A 452 -1.42 -14.74 -17.54
CA GLU A 452 -1.05 -14.34 -16.17
C GLU A 452 -0.64 -15.54 -15.31
N TYR A 453 0.19 -15.29 -14.31
CA TYR A 453 0.43 -16.26 -13.25
C TYR A 453 -0.90 -16.59 -12.53
N PRO A 454 -1.12 -17.85 -12.15
CA PRO A 454 -2.33 -18.25 -11.44
C PRO A 454 -2.55 -17.39 -10.17
N GLY A 455 -3.71 -16.76 -10.08
CA GLY A 455 -4.09 -15.94 -8.92
C GLY A 455 -3.38 -14.59 -8.83
N SER A 456 -2.84 -14.07 -9.93
CA SER A 456 -2.18 -12.76 -9.96
C SER A 456 -2.56 -11.96 -11.21
N SER A 457 -2.21 -10.68 -11.23
CA SER A 457 -2.27 -9.80 -12.40
C SER A 457 -0.93 -9.70 -13.15
N TYR A 458 0.10 -10.41 -12.71
CA TYR A 458 1.42 -10.38 -13.31
C TYR A 458 1.60 -11.49 -14.35
N PHE A 459 2.43 -11.17 -15.35
CA PHE A 459 2.83 -12.10 -16.41
C PHE A 459 4.30 -12.48 -16.22
N GLY A 460 4.62 -13.76 -16.22
CA GLY A 460 5.99 -14.23 -16.22
C GLY A 460 6.73 -13.89 -17.51
N PRO A 461 8.07 -14.02 -17.53
CA PRO A 461 8.83 -13.89 -18.76
C PRO A 461 8.62 -15.11 -19.65
N LYS A 462 8.42 -14.89 -20.95
CA LYS A 462 8.44 -15.93 -21.97
C LYS A 462 9.87 -16.33 -22.31
N THR A 463 10.75 -15.32 -22.34
CA THR A 463 12.21 -15.49 -22.56
C THR A 463 12.98 -14.56 -21.64
N ILE A 464 14.21 -14.93 -21.30
CA ILE A 464 15.12 -14.08 -20.51
C ILE A 464 15.91 -13.20 -21.48
N GLN A 465 15.57 -11.94 -21.55
CA GLN A 465 16.19 -10.99 -22.49
C GLN A 465 16.99 -9.88 -21.81
N ARG A 466 16.54 -9.43 -20.65
CA ARG A 466 17.04 -8.20 -20.01
C ARG A 466 18.07 -8.47 -18.93
N VAL A 467 17.94 -9.55 -18.16
CA VAL A 467 18.81 -9.84 -17.02
C VAL A 467 19.99 -10.73 -17.41
N ARG A 468 21.18 -10.35 -16.92
CA ARG A 468 22.40 -11.17 -16.97
C ARG A 468 23.03 -11.24 -15.60
N ILE A 469 23.00 -12.40 -14.95
CA ILE A 469 23.73 -12.64 -13.71
C ILE A 469 25.20 -12.81 -14.07
N THR A 470 26.04 -11.94 -13.51
CA THR A 470 27.49 -11.91 -13.81
C THR A 470 28.26 -12.83 -12.88
N GLU A 471 27.88 -12.85 -11.59
CA GLU A 471 28.51 -13.73 -10.60
C GLU A 471 27.57 -14.03 -9.41
N VAL A 472 27.84 -15.14 -8.73
CA VAL A 472 27.24 -15.48 -7.43
C VAL A 472 28.39 -15.81 -6.47
N ASN A 473 28.54 -15.04 -5.38
CA ASN A 473 29.63 -15.15 -4.41
C ASN A 473 31.04 -15.27 -5.07
N GLY A 474 31.31 -14.44 -6.09
CA GLY A 474 32.58 -14.42 -6.80
C GLY A 474 32.82 -15.60 -7.75
N LYS A 475 31.79 -16.43 -8.02
CA LYS A 475 31.84 -17.55 -8.98
C LYS A 475 30.96 -17.26 -10.20
N PRO A 476 31.29 -17.80 -11.36
CA PRO A 476 30.42 -17.73 -12.53
C PRO A 476 29.04 -18.33 -12.21
N PHE A 477 27.99 -17.68 -12.67
CA PHE A 477 26.64 -18.18 -12.52
C PHE A 477 26.39 -19.45 -13.36
N ASP A 478 25.75 -20.45 -12.74
CA ASP A 478 25.29 -21.67 -13.44
C ASP A 478 23.76 -21.79 -13.37
N LYS A 479 23.10 -21.65 -14.52
CA LYS A 479 21.63 -21.75 -14.62
C LYS A 479 21.06 -23.11 -14.22
N ASN A 480 21.88 -24.17 -14.22
CA ASN A 480 21.47 -25.53 -13.88
C ASN A 480 21.76 -25.89 -12.41
N ALA A 481 22.53 -25.08 -11.70
CA ALA A 481 22.80 -25.30 -10.28
C ALA A 481 21.56 -25.02 -9.43
N LYS A 482 21.55 -25.59 -8.23
CA LYS A 482 20.56 -25.29 -7.19
C LYS A 482 21.10 -24.18 -6.30
N TYR A 483 20.25 -23.19 -6.01
CA TYR A 483 20.54 -22.05 -5.17
C TYR A 483 19.59 -22.02 -3.96
N ALA A 484 20.12 -21.61 -2.82
CA ALA A 484 19.31 -21.20 -1.68
C ALA A 484 19.11 -19.67 -1.72
N VAL A 485 17.89 -19.23 -1.94
CA VAL A 485 17.52 -17.82 -1.91
C VAL A 485 16.96 -17.50 -0.53
N ILE A 486 17.70 -16.74 0.25
CA ILE A 486 17.23 -16.18 1.52
C ILE A 486 16.36 -14.97 1.18
N THR A 487 15.11 -14.98 1.59
CA THR A 487 14.16 -13.91 1.29
C THR A 487 13.19 -13.69 2.44
N ASN A 488 12.18 -12.86 2.27
CA ASN A 488 11.09 -12.75 3.20
C ASN A 488 9.93 -13.69 2.82
N ASN A 489 9.06 -14.03 3.76
CA ASN A 489 7.96 -14.97 3.56
C ASN A 489 6.92 -14.49 2.53
N PHE A 490 6.74 -13.18 2.35
CA PHE A 490 5.90 -12.60 1.31
C PHE A 490 6.44 -12.94 -0.10
N VAL A 491 7.73 -12.70 -0.34
CA VAL A 491 8.41 -13.02 -1.60
C VAL A 491 8.47 -14.53 -1.84
N ALA A 492 8.75 -15.31 -0.80
CA ALA A 492 8.76 -16.78 -0.87
C ALA A 492 7.39 -17.35 -1.28
N ALA A 493 6.30 -16.74 -0.82
CA ALA A 493 4.93 -17.11 -1.16
C ALA A 493 4.51 -16.67 -2.58
N GLY A 494 5.36 -15.95 -3.31
CA GLY A 494 5.09 -15.46 -4.67
C GLY A 494 4.51 -14.05 -4.71
N GLY A 495 4.66 -13.29 -3.65
CA GLY A 495 4.28 -11.89 -3.60
C GLY A 495 4.99 -11.06 -4.68
N ASP A 496 4.40 -9.94 -5.06
CA ASP A 496 4.85 -9.15 -6.20
C ASP A 496 4.96 -10.02 -7.47
N THR A 497 6.16 -10.15 -8.06
CA THR A 497 6.41 -10.88 -9.31
C THR A 497 7.14 -12.21 -9.10
N TYR A 498 7.26 -12.70 -7.87
CA TYR A 498 8.11 -13.83 -7.51
C TYR A 498 7.44 -15.22 -7.59
N TYR A 499 6.50 -15.40 -8.52
CA TYR A 499 5.83 -16.68 -8.71
C TYR A 499 6.80 -17.86 -8.94
N ALA A 500 7.96 -17.61 -9.57
CA ALA A 500 9.00 -18.62 -9.73
C ALA A 500 9.47 -19.20 -8.39
N PHE A 501 9.47 -18.41 -7.32
CA PHE A 501 9.79 -18.89 -5.97
C PHE A 501 8.63 -19.66 -5.35
N ALA A 502 7.39 -19.19 -5.50
CA ALA A 502 6.20 -19.90 -5.03
C ALA A 502 6.06 -21.30 -5.65
N SER A 503 6.59 -21.51 -6.85
CA SER A 503 6.58 -22.82 -7.54
C SER A 503 7.54 -23.84 -6.93
N SER A 504 8.47 -23.42 -6.06
CA SER A 504 9.39 -24.33 -5.38
C SER A 504 8.68 -25.20 -4.33
N THR A 505 8.98 -26.48 -4.32
CA THR A 505 8.50 -27.43 -3.31
C THR A 505 9.39 -27.49 -2.06
N GLU A 506 10.56 -26.84 -2.10
CA GLU A 506 11.53 -26.81 -1.01
C GLU A 506 11.62 -25.39 -0.46
N GLN A 507 10.85 -25.11 0.57
CA GLN A 507 10.81 -23.81 1.24
C GLN A 507 10.82 -24.00 2.76
N LEU A 508 11.43 -23.06 3.48
CA LEU A 508 11.44 -23.01 4.94
C LEU A 508 11.13 -21.56 5.37
N ASP A 509 9.99 -21.35 6.02
CA ASP A 509 9.75 -20.12 6.78
C ASP A 509 10.33 -20.32 8.18
N THR A 510 11.25 -19.45 8.58
CA THR A 510 11.97 -19.58 9.85
C THR A 510 11.21 -19.00 11.03
N GLY A 511 10.19 -18.18 10.79
CA GLY A 511 9.49 -17.41 11.81
C GLY A 511 10.32 -16.28 12.46
N ILE A 512 11.57 -16.04 12.01
CA ILE A 512 12.44 -14.99 12.53
C ILE A 512 12.07 -13.68 11.82
N LEU A 513 11.70 -12.65 12.56
CA LEU A 513 11.22 -11.38 11.99
C LEU A 513 12.37 -10.57 11.36
N LEU A 514 12.12 -10.04 10.15
CA LEU A 514 13.13 -9.33 9.35
C LEU A 514 13.60 -8.02 10.00
N ASP A 515 12.70 -7.28 10.64
CA ASP A 515 13.04 -6.06 11.38
C ASP A 515 13.89 -6.35 12.62
N GLU A 516 13.61 -7.43 13.35
CA GLU A 516 14.47 -7.90 14.45
C GLU A 516 15.85 -8.31 13.96
N VAL A 517 15.93 -9.00 12.81
CA VAL A 517 17.21 -9.40 12.19
C VAL A 517 18.07 -8.19 11.83
N LEU A 518 17.47 -7.13 11.32
CA LEU A 518 18.21 -5.90 11.00
C LEU A 518 18.78 -5.25 12.27
N VAL A 519 17.99 -5.20 13.36
CA VAL A 519 18.47 -4.72 14.66
C VAL A 519 19.64 -5.58 15.16
N GLU A 520 19.48 -6.91 15.17
CA GLU A 520 20.53 -7.84 15.61
C GLU A 520 21.82 -7.73 14.77
N TYR A 521 21.68 -7.56 13.46
CA TYR A 521 22.84 -7.39 12.59
C TYR A 521 23.62 -6.13 12.93
N ILE A 522 22.92 -5.01 13.12
CA ILE A 522 23.56 -3.74 13.48
C ILE A 522 24.20 -3.85 14.87
N THR A 523 23.51 -4.42 15.86
CA THR A 523 24.02 -4.51 17.24
C THR A 523 25.14 -5.53 17.39
N ASP A 524 24.94 -6.75 16.89
CA ASP A 524 25.79 -7.90 17.21
C ASP A 524 26.90 -8.08 16.17
N LYS A 525 26.63 -7.83 14.90
CA LYS A 525 27.61 -8.00 13.82
C LYS A 525 28.41 -6.73 13.56
N LEU A 526 27.74 -5.56 13.51
CA LEU A 526 28.40 -4.28 13.27
C LEU A 526 28.83 -3.57 14.57
N GLY A 527 28.56 -4.14 15.74
CA GLY A 527 28.96 -3.56 17.03
C GLY A 527 28.19 -2.30 17.41
N GLY A 528 26.96 -2.16 16.94
CA GLY A 528 26.03 -1.06 17.24
C GLY A 528 26.18 0.16 16.34
N VAL A 529 27.01 0.12 15.29
CA VAL A 529 27.23 1.27 14.40
C VAL A 529 27.20 0.83 12.94
N VAL A 530 26.33 1.45 12.13
CA VAL A 530 26.38 1.36 10.67
C VAL A 530 27.38 2.41 10.18
N GLY A 531 28.51 1.96 9.63
CA GLY A 531 29.64 2.81 9.26
C GLY A 531 29.69 3.17 7.77
N GLU A 532 30.83 3.70 7.37
CA GLU A 532 31.10 4.18 6.00
C GLU A 532 31.06 3.07 4.94
N GLU A 533 31.11 1.79 5.33
CA GLU A 533 30.96 0.65 4.41
C GLU A 533 29.59 0.66 3.70
N TYR A 534 28.58 1.34 4.26
CA TYR A 534 27.26 1.55 3.66
C TYR A 534 27.02 3.01 3.23
N ALA A 535 28.06 3.82 3.02
CA ALA A 535 27.88 5.21 2.56
C ALA A 535 27.31 5.31 1.13
N ALA A 536 27.47 4.27 0.32
CA ALA A 536 26.96 4.16 -1.04
C ALA A 536 26.56 2.71 -1.35
N PRO A 537 25.75 2.46 -2.41
CA PRO A 537 25.46 1.13 -2.90
C PRO A 537 26.73 0.33 -3.23
N LEU A 538 26.71 -0.98 -2.99
CA LEU A 538 27.87 -1.86 -3.09
C LEU A 538 28.17 -2.36 -4.52
N GLY A 539 27.37 -1.97 -5.52
CA GLY A 539 27.57 -2.29 -6.93
C GLY A 539 27.18 -3.73 -7.26
N ARG A 540 26.09 -4.20 -6.71
CA ARG A 540 25.52 -5.54 -6.95
C ARG A 540 24.57 -5.55 -8.12
N ILE A 541 23.91 -4.41 -8.40
CA ILE A 541 22.93 -4.25 -9.47
C ILE A 541 23.39 -3.14 -10.42
N THR A 542 23.54 -3.49 -11.70
CA THR A 542 23.86 -2.51 -12.75
C THR A 542 22.65 -2.36 -13.66
N ILE A 543 22.26 -1.12 -13.97
CA ILE A 543 21.21 -0.83 -14.95
C ILE A 543 21.87 -0.21 -16.17
N ASP A 544 21.77 -0.91 -17.30
CA ASP A 544 22.32 -0.49 -18.59
C ASP A 544 21.19 -0.07 -19.54
N ASN A 545 21.09 1.24 -19.74
CA ASN A 545 20.08 1.86 -20.60
C ASN A 545 20.56 2.06 -22.05
N GLU A 546 21.85 1.82 -22.32
CA GLU A 546 22.49 2.20 -23.57
C GLU A 546 22.81 0.98 -24.46
N ASN A 547 23.04 -0.16 -23.87
CA ASN A 547 23.51 -1.34 -24.59
C ASN A 547 22.44 -2.44 -24.70
N ASP A 548 22.60 -3.29 -25.70
CA ASP A 548 21.91 -4.58 -25.76
C ASP A 548 22.71 -5.62 -24.95
N PRO A 549 22.05 -6.62 -24.34
CA PRO A 549 22.75 -7.67 -23.63
C PRO A 549 23.71 -8.42 -24.56
N PRO A 550 24.89 -8.84 -24.06
CA PRO A 550 25.83 -9.64 -24.82
C PRO A 550 25.13 -10.89 -25.39
N LYS A 551 25.36 -11.20 -26.64
CA LYS A 551 24.87 -12.46 -27.24
C LYS A 551 25.54 -13.63 -26.53
N GLU A 552 24.74 -14.61 -26.09
CA GLU A 552 25.29 -15.86 -25.60
C GLU A 552 26.11 -16.49 -26.74
N THR A 553 27.42 -16.55 -26.59
CA THR A 553 28.27 -17.35 -27.49
C THR A 553 28.01 -18.81 -27.15
N PRO A 554 27.60 -19.65 -28.12
CA PRO A 554 27.57 -21.09 -27.88
C PRO A 554 28.96 -21.53 -27.40
N PRO A 555 29.06 -22.52 -26.49
CA PRO A 555 30.35 -23.01 -26.03
C PRO A 555 31.21 -23.31 -27.25
N THR A 556 32.40 -22.71 -27.29
CA THR A 556 33.33 -22.90 -28.44
C THR A 556 33.65 -24.36 -28.56
N SER A 557 33.89 -24.82 -29.80
CA SER A 557 34.24 -26.23 -30.09
C SER A 557 35.40 -26.77 -29.25
N ASP A 558 36.21 -25.89 -28.67
CA ASP A 558 37.30 -26.20 -27.76
C ASP A 558 36.82 -26.59 -26.35
N GLU A 559 35.77 -25.95 -25.81
CA GLU A 559 35.17 -26.37 -24.53
C GLU A 559 34.42 -27.69 -24.65
N LEU A 560 33.73 -27.93 -25.77
CA LEU A 560 33.14 -29.22 -26.09
C LEU A 560 34.21 -30.30 -26.24
N SER A 561 35.36 -29.98 -26.82
CA SER A 561 36.48 -30.92 -26.98
C SER A 561 37.11 -31.28 -25.62
N VAL A 562 37.31 -30.30 -24.73
CA VAL A 562 37.81 -30.53 -23.37
C VAL A 562 36.83 -31.37 -22.54
N PHE A 563 35.52 -31.13 -22.67
CA PHE A 563 34.49 -31.92 -22.01
C PHE A 563 34.45 -33.37 -22.55
N PHE A 564 34.52 -33.55 -23.85
CA PHE A 564 34.60 -34.87 -24.50
C PHE A 564 35.88 -35.62 -24.10
N TRP A 565 37.04 -34.96 -24.07
CA TRP A 565 38.31 -35.56 -23.67
C TRP A 565 38.31 -35.88 -22.16
N SER A 566 37.65 -35.10 -21.33
CA SER A 566 37.50 -35.37 -19.88
C SER A 566 36.63 -36.62 -19.63
N ILE A 567 35.53 -36.78 -20.37
CA ILE A 567 34.68 -37.99 -20.29
C ILE A 567 35.42 -39.22 -20.83
N MET A 568 36.16 -39.10 -21.94
CA MET A 568 36.97 -40.17 -22.47
C MET A 568 38.09 -40.59 -21.49
N ALA A 569 38.72 -39.64 -20.81
CA ALA A 569 39.75 -39.95 -19.81
C ALA A 569 39.17 -40.66 -18.58
N LEU A 570 37.96 -40.26 -18.11
CA LEU A 570 37.25 -40.92 -17.01
C LEU A 570 36.80 -42.33 -17.37
N THR A 571 36.33 -42.56 -18.58
CA THR A 571 35.96 -43.91 -19.08
C THR A 571 37.17 -44.83 -19.30
N ALA A 572 38.30 -44.27 -19.75
CA ALA A 572 39.57 -45.00 -19.86
C ALA A 572 40.13 -45.42 -18.48
N LEU A 573 40.05 -44.54 -17.49
CA LEU A 573 40.44 -44.83 -16.09
C LEU A 573 39.53 -45.89 -15.45
N ALA A 574 38.24 -45.85 -15.70
CA ALA A 574 37.29 -46.86 -15.22
C ALA A 574 37.55 -48.21 -15.88
N GLY A 575 37.83 -48.21 -17.21
CA GLY A 575 38.23 -49.43 -17.96
C GLY A 575 39.54 -50.05 -17.46
N ALA A 576 40.55 -49.24 -17.16
CA ALA A 576 41.83 -49.69 -16.60
C ALA A 576 41.66 -50.29 -15.19
N ALA A 577 40.80 -49.68 -14.34
CA ALA A 577 40.52 -50.21 -13.00
C ALA A 577 39.79 -51.56 -13.03
N VAL A 578 38.92 -51.80 -14.02
CA VAL A 578 38.24 -53.08 -14.22
C VAL A 578 39.23 -54.14 -14.76
N CYS A 579 40.16 -53.79 -15.64
CA CYS A 579 41.20 -54.71 -16.13
C CYS A 579 42.20 -55.10 -15.03
N ILE A 580 42.59 -54.18 -14.14
CA ILE A 580 43.47 -54.47 -13.01
C ILE A 580 42.79 -55.36 -11.97
N LYS A 581 41.47 -55.18 -11.73
CA LYS A 581 40.70 -56.07 -10.87
C LYS A 581 40.56 -57.50 -11.44
N LYS A 582 40.40 -57.64 -12.77
CA LYS A 582 40.35 -58.98 -13.42
C LYS A 582 41.71 -59.73 -13.41
N LYS A 583 42.84 -59.00 -13.41
CA LYS A 583 44.16 -59.62 -13.36
C LYS A 583 44.55 -60.07 -11.93
N LYS A 584 43.96 -59.49 -10.88
CA LYS A 584 44.15 -59.93 -9.48
C LYS A 584 43.24 -61.08 -9.03
N VAL A 585 42.33 -61.52 -9.87
CA VAL A 585 41.42 -62.66 -9.56
C VAL A 585 41.89 -63.95 -10.25
N ASN A 586 42.87 -63.86 -11.19
CA ASN A 586 43.41 -64.99 -11.98
C ASN A 586 44.87 -65.32 -11.65
N ASP A 587 45.47 -64.68 -10.62
CA ASP A 587 46.70 -65.10 -9.94
C ASP A 587 46.35 -65.46 -8.48
#